data_62ecdf05e2e41690f746baa7818b145f
#
_entry.id   62ecdf05e2e41690f746baa7818b145f
#
_cell.length_a   1.000
_cell.length_b   1.000
_cell.length_c   1.000
_cell.angle_alpha   90.00
_cell.angle_beta   90.00
_cell.angle_gamma   90.00
#
_symmetry.space_group_name_H-M   'P 1'
#
loop_
_entity.id
_entity.type
_entity.pdbx_description
1 polymer ?
#
loop_
_entity_poly.entity_id
_entity_poly.type
_entity_poly.pdbx_seq_one_letter_code
_entity_poly.pdbx_strand_id
1 'polypeptide(L)'
;APESAEAAPLVAVLTRDGWETQWPLPEASLAPLVTAFQTQSEETHAQAWQRLFVGPWALPSPPWGSVWLDRESVLFGDSTLALRQWMREKGIQFEMQQNEPEDHFGSLLLMAAWLAENGRQTECEELLAWHLFPWSTRFLDVFIEKAEHPFYRALGELARLTLAQWQSQLLIPVAVKSLFR
;
A
#
# COMPACT_ATOMS: atom_id res chain seq x y z
N ALA A 1 -8.85 -1.54 -11.46
CA ALA A 1 -9.88 -2.55 -11.23
C ALA A 1 -9.27 -3.94 -11.26
N PRO A 2 -9.79 -4.94 -10.50
CA PRO A 2 -9.20 -6.28 -10.44
C PRO A 2 -9.22 -7.03 -11.78
N GLU A 3 -10.13 -6.65 -12.67
CA GLU A 3 -10.22 -7.20 -14.04
C GLU A 3 -9.37 -6.44 -15.07
N SER A 4 -8.68 -5.37 -14.68
CA SER A 4 -7.82 -4.64 -15.61
C SER A 4 -6.68 -5.51 -16.13
N ALA A 5 -6.14 -5.17 -17.30
CA ALA A 5 -5.05 -5.91 -17.92
C ALA A 5 -3.81 -6.01 -17.02
N GLU A 6 -3.60 -5.00 -16.17
CA GLU A 6 -2.48 -4.95 -15.23
C GLU A 6 -2.74 -5.77 -13.96
N ALA A 7 -3.97 -5.74 -13.42
CA ALA A 7 -4.30 -6.36 -12.13
C ALA A 7 -4.74 -7.82 -12.24
N ALA A 8 -5.46 -8.20 -13.29
CA ALA A 8 -5.99 -9.56 -13.44
C ALA A 8 -4.92 -10.67 -13.36
N PRO A 9 -3.72 -10.53 -13.94
CA PRO A 9 -2.66 -11.53 -13.78
C PRO A 9 -2.20 -11.67 -12.32
N LEU A 10 -2.14 -10.57 -11.56
CA LEU A 10 -1.73 -10.58 -10.14
C LEU A 10 -2.80 -11.25 -9.27
N VAL A 11 -4.08 -10.96 -9.53
CA VAL A 11 -5.20 -11.65 -8.86
C VAL A 11 -5.13 -13.15 -9.14
N ALA A 12 -4.88 -13.54 -10.39
CA ALA A 12 -4.76 -14.94 -10.79
C ALA A 12 -3.59 -15.66 -10.12
N VAL A 13 -2.47 -14.99 -9.89
CA VAL A 13 -1.32 -15.54 -9.16
C VAL A 13 -1.67 -15.76 -7.69
N LEU A 14 -2.23 -14.75 -7.02
CA LEU A 14 -2.54 -14.81 -5.59
C LEU A 14 -3.64 -15.84 -5.26
N THR A 15 -4.55 -16.11 -6.21
CA THR A 15 -5.63 -17.10 -6.03
C THR A 15 -5.22 -18.54 -6.35
N ARG A 16 -3.93 -18.80 -6.62
CA ARG A 16 -3.35 -20.14 -6.83
C ARG A 16 -2.36 -20.48 -5.74
N ASP A 17 -2.04 -21.77 -5.59
CA ASP A 17 -0.93 -22.20 -4.74
C ASP A 17 0.42 -21.91 -5.40
N GLY A 18 1.45 -21.72 -4.58
CA GLY A 18 2.84 -21.68 -5.02
C GLY A 18 3.50 -20.31 -5.01
N TRP A 19 2.75 -19.20 -5.02
CA TRP A 19 3.33 -17.85 -4.94
C TRP A 19 4.06 -17.61 -3.61
N GLU A 20 3.61 -18.24 -2.54
CA GLU A 20 4.16 -18.13 -1.19
C GLU A 20 5.61 -18.62 -1.10
N THR A 21 6.00 -19.56 -1.97
CA THR A 21 7.37 -20.09 -2.01
C THR A 21 8.41 -19.09 -2.52
N GLN A 22 7.95 -18.06 -3.24
CA GLN A 22 8.79 -17.00 -3.80
C GLN A 22 8.68 -15.69 -3.02
N TRP A 23 7.76 -15.61 -2.04
CA TRP A 23 7.59 -14.43 -1.24
C TRP A 23 8.61 -14.39 -0.10
N PRO A 24 9.27 -13.24 0.18
CA PRO A 24 10.38 -13.16 1.13
C PRO A 24 9.91 -13.13 2.60
N LEU A 25 8.99 -14.01 2.97
CA LEU A 25 8.47 -14.19 4.32
C LEU A 25 8.39 -15.69 4.65
N PRO A 26 8.41 -16.08 5.95
CA PRO A 26 8.24 -17.47 6.33
C PRO A 26 6.92 -18.08 5.85
N GLU A 27 6.97 -19.27 5.28
CA GLU A 27 5.78 -19.98 4.78
C GLU A 27 4.69 -20.12 5.84
N ALA A 28 5.05 -20.35 7.09
CA ALA A 28 4.10 -20.45 8.20
C ALA A 28 3.27 -19.17 8.39
N SER A 29 3.82 -18.00 8.08
CA SER A 29 3.12 -16.71 8.12
C SER A 29 2.21 -16.52 6.91
N LEU A 30 2.53 -17.14 5.79
CA LEU A 30 1.83 -17.00 4.51
C LEU A 30 0.71 -18.04 4.32
N ALA A 31 0.82 -19.21 4.94
CA ALA A 31 -0.15 -20.30 4.77
C ALA A 31 -1.62 -19.88 5.02
N PRO A 32 -1.96 -19.11 6.07
CA PRO A 32 -3.33 -18.62 6.27
C PRO A 32 -3.78 -17.68 5.14
N LEU A 33 -2.87 -16.92 4.55
CA LEU A 33 -3.16 -15.99 3.46
C LEU A 33 -3.42 -16.73 2.15
N VAL A 34 -2.68 -17.78 1.85
CA VAL A 34 -2.92 -18.65 0.68
C VAL A 34 -4.37 -19.16 0.71
N THR A 35 -4.82 -19.68 1.85
CA THR A 35 -6.20 -20.13 2.03
C THR A 35 -7.20 -18.98 1.88
N ALA A 36 -6.92 -17.82 2.48
CA ALA A 36 -7.82 -16.67 2.44
C ALA A 36 -8.00 -16.11 1.03
N PHE A 37 -6.93 -16.04 0.22
CA PHE A 37 -7.02 -15.60 -1.19
C PHE A 37 -7.90 -16.50 -2.06
N GLN A 38 -8.04 -17.77 -1.71
CA GLN A 38 -8.86 -18.76 -2.41
C GLN A 38 -10.28 -18.88 -1.84
N THR A 39 -10.55 -18.23 -0.74
CA THR A 39 -11.86 -18.29 -0.07
C THR A 39 -12.92 -17.59 -0.90
N GLN A 40 -14.01 -18.27 -1.16
CA GLN A 40 -15.15 -17.72 -1.89
C GLN A 40 -15.90 -16.68 -1.05
N SER A 41 -16.47 -15.70 -1.73
CA SER A 41 -17.30 -14.66 -1.13
C SER A 41 -18.54 -14.41 -2.03
N GLU A 42 -19.66 -14.02 -1.43
CA GLU A 42 -20.84 -13.56 -2.17
C GLU A 42 -20.56 -12.23 -2.88
N GLU A 43 -19.77 -11.36 -2.26
CA GLU A 43 -19.27 -10.12 -2.86
C GLU A 43 -18.16 -10.48 -3.87
N THR A 44 -18.28 -10.04 -5.10
CA THR A 44 -17.23 -10.25 -6.12
C THR A 44 -16.02 -9.34 -5.86
N HIS A 45 -14.84 -9.69 -6.43
CA HIS A 45 -13.66 -8.83 -6.36
C HIS A 45 -13.91 -7.41 -6.87
N ALA A 46 -14.70 -7.28 -7.96
CA ALA A 46 -15.04 -5.97 -8.52
C ALA A 46 -15.94 -5.15 -7.60
N GLN A 47 -16.92 -5.77 -6.96
CA GLN A 47 -17.80 -5.10 -6.00
C GLN A 47 -17.03 -4.64 -4.76
N ALA A 48 -16.18 -5.49 -4.20
CA ALA A 48 -15.33 -5.16 -3.07
C ALA A 48 -14.36 -4.02 -3.43
N TRP A 49 -13.73 -4.08 -4.60
CA TRP A 49 -12.85 -3.03 -5.10
C TRP A 49 -13.58 -1.69 -5.25
N GLN A 50 -14.78 -1.72 -5.81
CA GLN A 50 -15.62 -0.52 -5.94
C GLN A 50 -15.90 0.11 -4.57
N ARG A 51 -16.28 -0.69 -3.59
CA ARG A 51 -16.59 -0.23 -2.22
C ARG A 51 -15.37 0.29 -1.49
N LEU A 52 -14.23 -0.38 -1.64
CA LEU A 52 -13.01 -0.08 -0.89
C LEU A 52 -12.21 1.09 -1.46
N PHE A 53 -12.24 1.32 -2.79
CA PHE A 53 -11.32 2.24 -3.46
C PHE A 53 -11.97 3.29 -4.36
N VAL A 54 -13.24 3.16 -4.72
CA VAL A 54 -13.89 4.06 -5.67
C VAL A 54 -15.05 4.84 -5.05
N GLY A 55 -15.91 4.21 -4.32
CA GLY A 55 -17.11 4.82 -3.76
C GLY A 55 -18.38 4.26 -4.40
N PRO A 56 -19.52 4.95 -4.26
CA PRO A 56 -19.74 6.41 -4.10
C PRO A 56 -19.68 6.95 -2.66
N TRP A 57 -19.55 6.09 -1.67
CA TRP A 57 -19.49 6.51 -0.27
C TRP A 57 -18.06 6.81 0.16
N ALA A 58 -17.91 7.42 1.35
CA ALA A 58 -16.59 7.63 1.94
C ALA A 58 -15.83 6.30 2.04
N LEU A 59 -14.59 6.29 1.56
CA LEU A 59 -13.76 5.10 1.58
C LEU A 59 -13.50 4.66 3.03
N PRO A 60 -13.64 3.35 3.34
CA PRO A 60 -13.42 2.84 4.69
C PRO A 60 -12.01 3.11 5.22
N SER A 61 -11.01 2.97 4.35
CA SER A 61 -9.61 3.24 4.64
C SER A 61 -8.99 3.93 3.42
N PRO A 62 -9.00 5.27 3.37
CA PRO A 62 -8.48 6.01 2.22
C PRO A 62 -6.97 5.78 2.04
N PRO A 63 -6.50 5.43 0.83
CA PRO A 63 -5.12 5.01 0.61
C PRO A 63 -4.13 6.17 0.35
N TRP A 64 -4.37 7.36 0.88
CA TRP A 64 -3.50 8.54 0.72
C TRP A 64 -2.95 9.01 2.05
N GLY A 65 -1.63 9.24 2.11
CA GLY A 65 -0.93 9.64 3.33
C GLY A 65 -1.48 10.92 3.97
N SER A 66 -1.85 11.92 3.17
CA SER A 66 -2.40 13.18 3.66
C SER A 66 -3.70 13.02 4.43
N VAL A 67 -4.50 12.00 4.15
CA VAL A 67 -5.74 11.72 4.91
C VAL A 67 -5.44 11.32 6.36
N TRP A 68 -4.27 10.72 6.60
CA TRP A 68 -3.84 10.24 7.92
C TRP A 68 -2.93 11.22 8.65
N LEU A 69 -2.06 11.91 7.91
CA LEU A 69 -0.98 12.75 8.44
C LEU A 69 -1.38 14.23 8.60
N ASP A 70 -2.40 14.69 7.88
CA ASP A 70 -2.80 16.09 7.92
C ASP A 70 -4.06 16.26 8.77
N ARG A 71 -4.08 17.33 9.57
CA ARG A 71 -5.16 17.59 10.53
C ARG A 71 -6.54 17.64 9.88
N GLU A 72 -6.62 18.18 8.68
CA GLU A 72 -7.86 18.30 7.93
C GLU A 72 -8.29 17.01 7.24
N SER A 73 -7.41 15.99 7.21
CA SER A 73 -7.66 14.68 6.61
C SER A 73 -8.16 14.77 5.16
N VAL A 74 -7.56 15.65 4.36
CA VAL A 74 -7.93 15.92 2.96
C VAL A 74 -6.82 15.52 2.00
N LEU A 75 -7.17 15.31 0.73
CA LEU A 75 -6.19 15.08 -0.33
C LEU A 75 -5.36 16.35 -0.60
N PHE A 76 -4.14 16.16 -1.10
CA PHE A 76 -3.19 17.24 -1.41
C PHE A 76 -2.83 18.13 -0.21
N GLY A 77 -2.81 17.55 0.99
CA GLY A 77 -2.41 18.26 2.20
C GLY A 77 -0.90 18.51 2.29
N ASP A 78 -0.46 19.05 3.42
CA ASP A 78 0.94 19.42 3.66
C ASP A 78 1.90 18.25 3.49
N SER A 79 1.50 17.04 3.87
CA SER A 79 2.32 15.84 3.70
C SER A 79 2.52 15.47 2.22
N THR A 80 1.53 15.67 1.36
CA THR A 80 1.67 15.51 -0.10
C THR A 80 2.67 16.53 -0.66
N LEU A 81 2.60 17.78 -0.21
CA LEU A 81 3.52 18.83 -0.64
C LEU A 81 4.95 18.55 -0.18
N ALA A 82 5.12 18.02 1.03
CA ALA A 82 6.43 17.60 1.55
C ALA A 82 7.03 16.46 0.70
N LEU A 83 6.23 15.47 0.31
CA LEU A 83 6.65 14.40 -0.60
C LEU A 83 7.09 14.96 -1.96
N ARG A 84 6.31 15.85 -2.54
CA ARG A 84 6.65 16.51 -3.83
C ARG A 84 7.95 17.31 -3.73
N GLN A 85 8.17 18.01 -2.62
CA GLN A 85 9.41 18.74 -2.40
C GLN A 85 10.60 17.78 -2.35
N TRP A 86 10.50 16.71 -1.56
CA TRP A 86 11.53 15.67 -1.48
C TRP A 86 11.82 15.03 -2.86
N MET A 87 10.78 14.71 -3.63
CA MET A 87 10.94 14.18 -4.99
C MET A 87 11.72 15.13 -5.90
N ARG A 88 11.40 16.44 -5.86
CA ARG A 88 12.13 17.45 -6.64
C ARG A 88 13.60 17.54 -6.23
N GLU A 89 13.88 17.56 -4.92
CA GLU A 89 15.25 17.61 -4.39
C GLU A 89 16.09 16.40 -4.78
N LYS A 90 15.45 15.25 -4.88
CA LYS A 90 16.11 13.99 -5.30
C LYS A 90 16.09 13.77 -6.83
N GLY A 91 15.52 14.68 -7.59
CA GLY A 91 15.39 14.52 -9.05
C GLY A 91 14.53 13.31 -9.45
N ILE A 92 13.52 12.98 -8.65
CA ILE A 92 12.59 11.89 -8.92
C ILE A 92 11.41 12.46 -9.71
N GLN A 93 11.20 11.93 -10.92
CA GLN A 93 10.03 12.19 -11.73
C GLN A 93 9.21 10.90 -11.79
N PHE A 94 7.99 10.97 -11.27
CA PHE A 94 7.06 9.86 -11.30
C PHE A 94 5.78 10.34 -11.95
N GLU A 95 5.53 9.84 -13.17
CA GLU A 95 4.33 10.20 -13.92
C GLU A 95 3.13 9.44 -13.35
N MET A 96 2.23 10.18 -12.74
CA MET A 96 0.95 9.67 -12.28
C MET A 96 -0.08 9.73 -13.41
N GLN A 97 -0.84 8.68 -13.59
CA GLN A 97 -2.03 8.74 -14.43
C GLN A 97 -3.11 9.56 -13.70
N GLN A 98 -3.53 10.67 -14.34
CA GLN A 98 -4.55 11.58 -13.81
C GLN A 98 -4.08 12.40 -12.58
N ASN A 99 -4.93 13.33 -12.12
CA ASN A 99 -4.66 14.22 -10.97
C ASN A 99 -4.68 13.53 -9.62
N GLU A 100 -4.07 12.36 -9.49
CA GLU A 100 -3.98 11.62 -8.25
C GLU A 100 -2.79 12.12 -7.42
N PRO A 101 -2.94 12.31 -6.09
CA PRO A 101 -1.83 12.67 -5.22
C PRO A 101 -0.76 11.57 -5.20
N GLU A 102 0.51 11.96 -5.21
CA GLU A 102 1.66 11.05 -5.23
C GLU A 102 1.79 10.21 -3.95
N ASP A 103 1.14 10.61 -2.87
CA ASP A 103 1.12 9.92 -1.58
C ASP A 103 0.12 8.75 -1.49
N HIS A 104 -0.42 8.31 -2.63
CA HIS A 104 -1.20 7.07 -2.70
C HIS A 104 -0.33 5.86 -2.32
N PHE A 105 -0.83 5.00 -1.46
CA PHE A 105 -0.12 3.81 -0.94
C PHE A 105 0.54 2.97 -2.05
N GLY A 106 -0.22 2.62 -3.08
CA GLY A 106 0.28 1.84 -4.22
C GLY A 106 1.35 2.59 -5.02
N SER A 107 1.20 3.91 -5.19
CA SER A 107 2.17 4.74 -5.91
C SER A 107 3.49 4.84 -5.16
N LEU A 108 3.45 4.94 -3.83
CA LEU A 108 4.65 4.93 -2.99
C LEU A 108 5.38 3.58 -3.08
N LEU A 109 4.65 2.46 -3.12
CA LEU A 109 5.25 1.13 -3.32
C LEU A 109 5.91 0.98 -4.69
N LEU A 110 5.26 1.46 -5.75
CA LEU A 110 5.83 1.45 -7.10
C LEU A 110 7.07 2.33 -7.18
N MET A 111 7.05 3.50 -6.56
CA MET A 111 8.22 4.39 -6.49
C MET A 111 9.38 3.74 -5.71
N ALA A 112 9.09 3.08 -4.59
CA ALA A 112 10.08 2.35 -3.81
C ALA A 112 10.72 1.22 -4.64
N ALA A 113 9.91 0.45 -5.37
CA ALA A 113 10.39 -0.59 -6.26
C ALA A 113 11.31 -0.03 -7.34
N TRP A 114 10.88 1.05 -8.02
CA TRP A 114 11.69 1.71 -9.03
C TRP A 114 13.04 2.22 -8.48
N LEU A 115 13.02 2.84 -7.29
CA LEU A 115 14.24 3.31 -6.64
C LEU A 115 15.21 2.16 -6.34
N ALA A 116 14.69 1.06 -5.81
CA ALA A 116 15.49 -0.13 -5.50
C ALA A 116 16.09 -0.76 -6.77
N GLU A 117 15.29 -0.91 -7.82
CA GLU A 117 15.72 -1.47 -9.11
C GLU A 117 16.78 -0.60 -9.82
N ASN A 118 16.78 0.71 -9.58
CA ASN A 118 17.76 1.64 -10.13
C ASN A 118 18.96 1.90 -9.18
N GLY A 119 19.14 1.09 -8.14
CA GLY A 119 20.27 1.19 -7.22
C GLY A 119 20.23 2.42 -6.31
N ARG A 120 19.09 3.09 -6.19
CA ARG A 120 18.88 4.29 -5.37
C ARG A 120 18.43 3.91 -3.96
N GLN A 121 19.25 3.11 -3.29
CA GLN A 121 18.90 2.53 -1.98
C GLN A 121 18.65 3.60 -0.90
N THR A 122 19.45 4.65 -0.87
CA THR A 122 19.29 5.73 0.12
C THR A 122 17.93 6.40 -0.01
N GLU A 123 17.56 6.78 -1.24
CA GLU A 123 16.27 7.43 -1.51
C GLU A 123 15.10 6.47 -1.29
N CYS A 124 15.28 5.17 -1.58
CA CYS A 124 14.26 4.16 -1.27
C CYS A 124 14.01 4.09 0.24
N GLU A 125 15.05 4.06 1.06
CA GLU A 125 14.92 4.05 2.52
C GLU A 125 14.30 5.35 3.06
N GLU A 126 14.70 6.50 2.54
CA GLU A 126 14.09 7.81 2.88
C GLU A 126 12.60 7.84 2.54
N LEU A 127 12.22 7.37 1.35
CA LEU A 127 10.82 7.29 0.93
C LEU A 127 9.99 6.45 1.91
N LEU A 128 10.48 5.26 2.24
CA LEU A 128 9.80 4.36 3.16
C LEU A 128 9.73 4.94 4.57
N ALA A 129 10.85 5.41 5.11
CA ALA A 129 10.94 5.88 6.49
C ALA A 129 10.22 7.22 6.74
N TRP A 130 10.16 8.11 5.76
CA TRP A 130 9.64 9.47 5.93
C TRP A 130 8.26 9.67 5.35
N HIS A 131 7.88 8.93 4.28
CA HIS A 131 6.66 9.18 3.52
C HIS A 131 5.66 8.03 3.48
N LEU A 132 6.06 6.80 3.82
CA LEU A 132 5.17 5.64 3.84
C LEU A 132 4.92 5.10 5.25
N PHE A 133 5.96 4.66 5.95
CA PHE A 133 5.82 4.00 7.25
C PHE A 133 5.21 4.85 8.36
N PRO A 134 5.31 6.20 8.36
CA PRO A 134 4.67 7.00 9.40
C PRO A 134 3.16 6.83 9.50
N TRP A 135 2.48 6.38 8.44
CA TRP A 135 1.03 6.22 8.41
C TRP A 135 0.54 4.85 7.94
N SER A 136 1.36 4.08 7.22
CA SER A 136 0.92 2.85 6.54
C SER A 136 0.43 1.77 7.49
N THR A 137 1.00 1.63 8.68
CA THR A 137 0.53 0.65 9.68
C THR A 137 -0.90 0.94 10.09
N ARG A 138 -1.22 2.20 10.41
CA ARG A 138 -2.58 2.60 10.79
C ARG A 138 -3.56 2.43 9.62
N PHE A 139 -3.16 2.85 8.42
CA PHE A 139 -3.95 2.63 7.21
C PHE A 139 -4.28 1.14 7.01
N LEU A 140 -3.28 0.27 7.08
CA LEU A 140 -3.45 -1.16 6.87
C LEU A 140 -4.29 -1.81 7.97
N ASP A 141 -4.14 -1.41 9.23
CA ASP A 141 -4.97 -1.93 10.32
C ASP A 141 -6.45 -1.62 10.10
N VAL A 142 -6.77 -0.38 9.72
CA VAL A 142 -8.15 0.01 9.39
C VAL A 142 -8.64 -0.70 8.13
N PHE A 143 -7.78 -0.80 7.11
CA PHE A 143 -8.13 -1.50 5.86
C PHE A 143 -8.48 -2.97 6.12
N ILE A 144 -7.66 -3.69 6.87
CA ILE A 144 -7.87 -5.11 7.22
C ILE A 144 -9.18 -5.27 8.01
N GLU A 145 -9.44 -4.38 8.97
CA GLU A 145 -10.67 -4.40 9.76
C GLU A 145 -11.92 -4.20 8.89
N LYS A 146 -11.85 -3.27 7.92
CA LYS A 146 -13.01 -2.83 7.10
C LYS A 146 -13.12 -3.53 5.75
N ALA A 147 -12.14 -4.34 5.37
CA ALA A 147 -12.16 -4.99 4.05
C ALA A 147 -13.36 -5.92 3.87
N GLU A 148 -13.73 -6.70 4.90
CA GLU A 148 -14.84 -7.66 4.94
C GLU A 148 -14.76 -8.76 3.86
N HIS A 149 -14.12 -8.48 2.71
CA HIS A 149 -13.90 -9.44 1.63
C HIS A 149 -12.59 -10.23 1.89
N PRO A 150 -12.60 -11.59 1.84
CA PRO A 150 -11.43 -12.41 2.22
C PRO A 150 -10.18 -12.11 1.39
N PHE A 151 -10.31 -11.90 0.08
CA PHE A 151 -9.18 -11.55 -0.78
C PHE A 151 -8.52 -10.22 -0.38
N TYR A 152 -9.30 -9.15 -0.20
CA TYR A 152 -8.75 -7.83 0.14
C TYR A 152 -8.23 -7.76 1.57
N ARG A 153 -8.86 -8.49 2.50
CA ARG A 153 -8.32 -8.64 3.86
C ARG A 153 -6.95 -9.32 3.82
N ALA A 154 -6.83 -10.42 3.09
CA ALA A 154 -5.56 -11.13 2.92
C ALA A 154 -4.51 -10.25 2.23
N LEU A 155 -4.89 -9.45 1.23
CA LEU A 155 -4.00 -8.50 0.58
C LEU A 155 -3.46 -7.45 1.56
N GLY A 156 -4.33 -6.90 2.41
CA GLY A 156 -3.93 -5.98 3.48
C GLY A 156 -2.98 -6.63 4.49
N GLU A 157 -3.26 -7.86 4.91
CA GLU A 157 -2.40 -8.61 5.83
C GLU A 157 -1.04 -8.95 5.21
N LEU A 158 -1.00 -9.35 3.94
CA LEU A 158 0.22 -9.59 3.18
C LEU A 158 1.08 -8.32 3.11
N ALA A 159 0.46 -7.18 2.78
CA ALA A 159 1.13 -5.89 2.76
C ALA A 159 1.68 -5.53 4.14
N ARG A 160 0.90 -5.70 5.21
CA ARG A 160 1.32 -5.40 6.58
C ARG A 160 2.54 -6.24 7.01
N LEU A 161 2.52 -7.54 6.76
CA LEU A 161 3.64 -8.43 7.07
C LEU A 161 4.90 -8.07 6.27
N THR A 162 4.73 -7.79 4.98
CA THR A 162 5.83 -7.43 4.08
C THR A 162 6.47 -6.12 4.50
N LEU A 163 5.67 -5.09 4.78
CA LEU A 163 6.18 -3.78 5.22
C LEU A 163 6.82 -3.84 6.61
N ALA A 164 6.31 -4.67 7.53
CA ALA A 164 6.96 -4.91 8.83
C ALA A 164 8.35 -5.52 8.66
N GLN A 165 8.52 -6.46 7.74
CA GLN A 165 9.80 -7.03 7.38
C GLN A 165 10.75 -5.97 6.83
N TRP A 166 10.31 -5.14 5.89
CA TRP A 166 11.13 -4.06 5.34
C TRP A 166 11.52 -3.04 6.40
N GLN A 167 10.59 -2.65 7.26
CA GLN A 167 10.87 -1.72 8.36
C GLN A 167 11.94 -2.26 9.31
N SER A 168 11.95 -3.56 9.60
CA SER A 168 12.97 -4.19 10.45
C SER A 168 14.38 -4.15 9.85
N GLN A 169 14.50 -3.95 8.55
CA GLN A 169 15.76 -3.91 7.81
C GLN A 169 16.24 -2.49 7.48
N LEU A 170 15.45 -1.46 7.79
CA LEU A 170 15.83 -0.07 7.54
C LEU A 170 17.08 0.31 8.36
N LEU A 171 17.98 1.05 7.72
CA LEU A 171 19.19 1.61 8.36
C LEU A 171 18.93 2.98 8.98
N ILE A 172 17.81 3.62 8.65
CA ILE A 172 17.41 4.93 9.18
C ILE A 172 16.12 4.80 9.99
N PRO A 173 15.88 5.65 10.98
CA PRO A 173 14.66 5.59 11.78
C PRO A 173 13.44 6.06 10.98
N VAL A 174 12.30 5.45 11.26
CA VAL A 174 11.01 5.92 10.75
C VAL A 174 10.65 7.24 11.41
N ALA A 175 10.24 8.21 10.61
CA ALA A 175 9.79 9.50 11.13
C ALA A 175 8.53 9.33 11.99
N VAL A 176 8.55 9.89 13.19
CA VAL A 176 7.40 9.89 14.09
C VAL A 176 6.53 11.08 13.75
N LYS A 177 5.29 10.81 13.33
CA LYS A 177 4.30 11.83 12.97
C LYS A 177 2.99 11.60 13.70
N SER A 178 2.27 12.68 14.00
CA SER A 178 0.91 12.59 14.53
C SER A 178 -0.03 12.03 13.47
N LEU A 179 -0.95 11.16 13.89
CA LEU A 179 -2.02 10.64 13.04
C LEU A 179 -3.34 11.29 13.47
N PHE A 180 -4.14 11.69 12.50
CA PHE A 180 -5.40 12.40 12.72
C PHE A 180 -6.64 11.56 12.38
N ARG A 181 -6.40 10.30 11.98
CA ARG A 181 -7.48 9.36 11.67
C ARG A 181 -7.20 7.93 12.17
#